data_ffaaf33eba55f6534a040b8ffe54c357
#
_entry.id   ffaaf33eba55f6534a040b8ffe54c357
#
_cell.length_a   1.000
_cell.length_b   1.000
_cell.length_c   1.000
_cell.angle_alpha   90.00
_cell.angle_beta   90.00
_cell.angle_gamma   90.00
#
_symmetry.space_group_name_H-M   'P 1'
#
loop_
_entity.id
_entity.type
_entity.pdbx_description
1 polymer ?
#
loop_
_entity_poly.entity_id
_entity_poly.type
_entity_poly.pdbx_seq_one_letter_code
_entity_poly.pdbx_strand_id
1 'polypeptide(L)'
;MSAHRGLRLDDTLPLAFEGYAWLPNRWRRAHADAVPMRLLGRPAVALRGPEAARFFYDERHVRRHGALPEPIRSTLFGHGAVHTLDGTAHRVRKAMFLALLTGGGIDDLVARAAAAWDEAVPDWADRSPVVLFDETAQVLTRAVCDWTGVPVAPPEVPALAGDLVALVDGFGTAGPRHWRARRARVRREAWLADMVDRVRRDDPAVPAGSAVGAVARHRDADGTVLDPRTAAVELLNIIRPTVAVSWFVAFAAHALHRWPEHRDRLRADDPAFTEAFAHEVRRFYPFAPFVGGRAVRDLEWGGEHVPAGAMVLLDIYGQHHDARFWPDPYRFTPERFLGREIDPYELLPQGGGDPAAGHRCPGEAITVALLRALAVKLARLDHALPDQDLTIPLRRIPTRPRSGLLVEVRRPT
;
A
#
# COMPACT_ATOMS: atom_id res chain seq x y z
N MET A 1 -32.02 -29.36 6.19
CA MET A 1 -31.92 -29.63 4.75
C MET A 1 -30.42 -29.49 4.38
N SER A 2 -29.76 -30.61 4.11
CA SER A 2 -28.32 -30.70 3.87
C SER A 2 -28.03 -30.17 2.45
N ALA A 3 -27.52 -28.92 2.36
CA ALA A 3 -27.11 -28.32 1.09
C ALA A 3 -25.88 -29.08 0.57
N HIS A 4 -25.94 -29.54 -0.65
CA HIS A 4 -24.89 -30.21 -1.39
C HIS A 4 -23.53 -29.50 -1.22
N ARG A 5 -22.62 -30.09 -0.46
CA ARG A 5 -21.17 -29.76 -0.52
C ARG A 5 -20.59 -30.36 -1.82
N GLY A 6 -20.99 -29.78 -2.96
CA GLY A 6 -20.27 -30.04 -4.21
C GLY A 6 -18.79 -29.66 -4.04
N LEU A 7 -17.88 -30.46 -4.60
CA LEU A 7 -16.46 -30.14 -4.65
C LEU A 7 -16.29 -28.74 -5.31
N ARG A 8 -16.01 -27.73 -4.49
CA ARG A 8 -15.70 -26.39 -5.02
C ARG A 8 -14.29 -26.43 -5.59
N LEU A 9 -14.16 -26.03 -6.85
CA LEU A 9 -12.86 -25.88 -7.50
C LEU A 9 -12.03 -24.82 -6.76
N ASP A 10 -10.70 -24.97 -6.81
CA ASP A 10 -9.77 -24.02 -6.19
C ASP A 10 -9.66 -22.77 -7.05
N ASP A 11 -9.82 -21.61 -6.44
CA ASP A 11 -9.83 -20.29 -7.09
C ASP A 11 -8.43 -19.68 -7.26
N THR A 12 -7.35 -20.38 -6.94
CA THR A 12 -5.97 -19.87 -7.07
C THR A 12 -5.63 -19.53 -8.52
N LEU A 13 -5.96 -20.40 -9.47
CA LEU A 13 -5.76 -20.12 -10.90
C LEU A 13 -6.68 -19.00 -11.40
N PRO A 14 -8.01 -19.01 -11.14
CA PRO A 14 -8.85 -17.86 -11.44
C PRO A 14 -8.32 -16.55 -10.90
N LEU A 15 -7.85 -16.47 -9.66
CA LEU A 15 -7.23 -15.27 -9.10
C LEU A 15 -6.02 -14.81 -9.93
N ALA A 16 -5.15 -15.74 -10.33
CA ALA A 16 -3.96 -15.41 -11.11
C ALA A 16 -4.31 -14.87 -12.52
N PHE A 17 -5.41 -15.32 -13.12
CA PHE A 17 -5.84 -14.89 -14.45
C PHE A 17 -6.77 -13.67 -14.45
N GLU A 18 -7.61 -13.51 -13.43
CA GLU A 18 -8.60 -12.44 -13.35
C GLU A 18 -8.08 -11.22 -12.58
N GLY A 19 -7.12 -11.39 -11.66
CA GLY A 19 -6.52 -10.32 -10.88
C GLY A 19 -7.55 -9.55 -10.05
N TYR A 20 -7.64 -8.22 -10.23
CA TYR A 20 -8.60 -7.36 -9.53
C TYR A 20 -10.06 -7.69 -9.84
N ALA A 21 -10.35 -8.23 -11.02
CA ALA A 21 -11.71 -8.58 -11.40
C ALA A 21 -12.19 -9.90 -10.77
N TRP A 22 -11.32 -10.66 -10.12
CA TRP A 22 -11.62 -12.00 -9.59
C TRP A 22 -12.80 -11.98 -8.61
N LEU A 23 -12.74 -11.24 -7.50
CA LEU A 23 -13.85 -11.15 -6.53
C LEU A 23 -15.08 -10.44 -7.12
N PRO A 24 -14.98 -9.29 -7.82
CA PRO A 24 -16.13 -8.71 -8.54
C PRO A 24 -16.87 -9.69 -9.45
N ASN A 25 -16.15 -10.59 -10.16
CA ASN A 25 -16.78 -11.62 -10.99
C ASN A 25 -17.55 -12.65 -10.15
N ARG A 26 -17.07 -12.98 -8.94
CA ARG A 26 -17.78 -13.89 -8.02
C ARG A 26 -19.06 -13.26 -7.48
N TRP A 27 -18.99 -11.97 -7.08
CA TRP A 27 -20.17 -11.23 -6.59
C TRP A 27 -21.30 -11.18 -7.61
N ARG A 28 -20.98 -10.93 -8.88
CA ARG A 28 -21.97 -10.89 -9.96
C ARG A 28 -22.74 -12.21 -10.15
N ARG A 29 -22.13 -13.32 -9.77
CA ARG A 29 -22.73 -14.66 -9.91
C ARG A 29 -23.46 -15.13 -8.65
N ALA A 30 -23.00 -14.69 -7.49
CA ALA A 30 -23.46 -15.25 -6.21
C ALA A 30 -24.74 -14.59 -5.69
N HIS A 31 -25.00 -13.31 -6.00
CA HIS A 31 -26.11 -12.51 -5.45
C HIS A 31 -26.24 -12.61 -3.92
N ALA A 32 -25.12 -12.69 -3.20
CA ALA A 32 -25.04 -12.93 -1.77
C ALA A 32 -24.04 -11.97 -1.10
N ASP A 33 -24.12 -11.81 0.22
CA ASP A 33 -23.22 -10.96 1.02
C ASP A 33 -21.95 -11.70 1.47
N ALA A 34 -21.86 -12.99 1.21
CA ALA A 34 -20.67 -13.81 1.40
C ALA A 34 -20.50 -14.79 0.24
N VAL A 35 -19.27 -15.03 -0.20
CA VAL A 35 -18.96 -15.99 -1.26
C VAL A 35 -17.99 -17.04 -0.73
N PRO A 36 -18.47 -18.23 -0.41
CA PRO A 36 -17.61 -19.33 -0.02
C PRO A 36 -16.88 -19.92 -1.25
N MET A 37 -15.59 -20.22 -1.07
CA MET A 37 -14.68 -20.67 -2.12
C MET A 37 -13.55 -21.55 -1.55
N ARG A 38 -12.60 -21.91 -2.39
CA ARG A 38 -11.30 -22.49 -1.97
C ARG A 38 -10.18 -21.62 -2.54
N LEU A 39 -9.15 -21.35 -1.76
CA LEU A 39 -7.98 -20.61 -2.19
C LEU A 39 -6.72 -21.27 -1.62
N LEU A 40 -5.74 -21.54 -2.47
CA LEU A 40 -4.51 -22.25 -2.08
C LEU A 40 -4.80 -23.58 -1.36
N GLY A 41 -5.77 -24.34 -1.84
CA GLY A 41 -6.21 -25.61 -1.28
C GLY A 41 -7.02 -25.52 0.04
N ARG A 42 -7.28 -24.31 0.56
CA ARG A 42 -7.95 -24.09 1.85
C ARG A 42 -9.36 -23.54 1.68
N PRO A 43 -10.29 -23.81 2.62
CA PRO A 43 -11.57 -23.12 2.67
C PRO A 43 -11.34 -21.60 2.80
N ALA A 44 -12.10 -20.83 2.05
CA ALA A 44 -12.10 -19.38 2.09
C ALA A 44 -13.51 -18.82 1.95
N VAL A 45 -13.75 -17.65 2.54
CA VAL A 45 -15.00 -16.89 2.37
C VAL A 45 -14.65 -15.46 2.07
N ALA A 46 -15.17 -14.93 0.96
CA ALA A 46 -15.03 -13.52 0.64
C ALA A 46 -16.20 -12.72 1.19
N LEU A 47 -15.91 -11.54 1.71
CA LEU A 47 -16.84 -10.58 2.30
C LEU A 47 -16.68 -9.23 1.60
N ARG A 48 -17.76 -8.41 1.57
CA ARG A 48 -17.76 -7.08 0.96
C ARG A 48 -18.77 -6.15 1.62
N GLY A 49 -18.39 -4.90 1.79
CA GLY A 49 -19.23 -3.84 2.33
C GLY A 49 -18.75 -3.35 3.70
N PRO A 50 -19.24 -2.16 4.14
CA PRO A 50 -18.80 -1.55 5.41
C PRO A 50 -19.06 -2.44 6.64
N GLU A 51 -20.22 -3.10 6.72
CA GLU A 51 -20.53 -4.02 7.82
C GLU A 51 -19.64 -5.27 7.81
N ALA A 52 -19.35 -5.79 6.61
CA ALA A 52 -18.40 -6.90 6.44
C ALA A 52 -16.98 -6.48 6.84
N ALA A 53 -16.60 -5.22 6.57
CA ALA A 53 -15.33 -4.68 7.02
C ALA A 53 -15.28 -4.55 8.55
N ARG A 54 -16.36 -4.08 9.22
CA ARG A 54 -16.44 -4.08 10.70
C ARG A 54 -16.27 -5.48 11.26
N PHE A 55 -16.95 -6.47 10.70
CA PHE A 55 -16.83 -7.87 11.09
C PHE A 55 -15.39 -8.39 10.90
N PHE A 56 -14.76 -8.08 9.78
CA PHE A 56 -13.42 -8.54 9.42
C PHE A 56 -12.31 -7.92 10.30
N TYR A 57 -12.47 -6.68 10.75
CA TYR A 57 -11.50 -5.98 11.60
C TYR A 57 -11.71 -6.23 13.09
N ASP A 58 -12.73 -6.97 13.49
CA ASP A 58 -12.92 -7.44 14.87
C ASP A 58 -12.06 -8.70 15.12
N GLU A 59 -11.03 -8.58 15.97
CA GLU A 59 -10.11 -9.68 16.32
C GLU A 59 -10.83 -10.88 16.98
N ARG A 60 -12.05 -10.70 17.51
CA ARG A 60 -12.90 -11.79 18.00
C ARG A 60 -13.42 -12.69 16.89
N HIS A 61 -13.40 -12.20 15.65
CA HIS A 61 -13.85 -12.92 14.46
C HIS A 61 -12.69 -13.34 13.58
N VAL A 62 -11.77 -12.41 13.25
CA VAL A 62 -10.72 -12.62 12.26
C VAL A 62 -9.36 -12.12 12.80
N ARG A 63 -8.36 -12.97 12.72
CA ARG A 63 -6.96 -12.66 13.12
C ARG A 63 -6.02 -12.70 11.93
N ARG A 64 -4.84 -12.06 12.10
CA ARG A 64 -3.78 -12.00 11.08
C ARG A 64 -2.74 -13.09 11.23
N HIS A 65 -2.55 -13.60 12.44
CA HIS A 65 -1.57 -14.66 12.68
C HIS A 65 -1.83 -15.88 11.79
N GLY A 66 -0.80 -16.30 11.04
CA GLY A 66 -0.89 -17.44 10.13
C GLY A 66 -1.78 -17.23 8.89
N ALA A 67 -2.28 -15.99 8.64
CA ALA A 67 -3.14 -15.70 7.50
C ALA A 67 -2.36 -15.47 6.21
N LEU A 68 -1.18 -14.84 6.28
CA LEU A 68 -0.39 -14.47 5.10
C LEU A 68 0.33 -15.68 4.50
N PRO A 69 0.11 -16.00 3.21
CA PRO A 69 0.86 -17.03 2.51
C PRO A 69 2.36 -16.71 2.41
N GLU A 70 3.19 -17.76 2.33
CA GLU A 70 4.65 -17.63 2.24
C GLU A 70 5.14 -16.72 1.11
N PRO A 71 4.58 -16.77 -0.13
CA PRO A 71 5.01 -15.87 -1.19
C PRO A 71 4.85 -14.38 -0.85
N ILE A 72 3.85 -14.02 -0.04
CA ILE A 72 3.60 -12.63 0.39
C ILE A 72 4.54 -12.26 1.54
N ARG A 73 4.74 -13.16 2.51
CA ARG A 73 5.68 -12.93 3.62
C ARG A 73 7.11 -12.74 3.11
N SER A 74 7.57 -13.64 2.25
CA SER A 74 8.94 -13.63 1.75
C SER A 74 9.26 -12.52 0.74
N THR A 75 8.28 -11.74 0.31
CA THR A 75 8.46 -10.61 -0.62
C THR A 75 8.04 -9.27 -0.01
N LEU A 76 6.77 -9.14 0.40
CA LEU A 76 6.20 -7.83 0.76
C LEU A 76 6.43 -7.46 2.23
N PHE A 77 6.08 -8.34 3.18
CA PHE A 77 6.04 -7.96 4.60
C PHE A 77 7.30 -8.33 5.39
N GLY A 78 7.95 -9.45 5.08
CA GLY A 78 9.04 -10.02 5.87
C GLY A 78 8.55 -10.98 6.97
N HIS A 79 9.47 -11.84 7.41
CA HIS A 79 9.20 -12.74 8.53
C HIS A 79 9.28 -11.99 9.85
N GLY A 80 8.37 -12.26 10.77
CA GLY A 80 8.29 -11.58 12.07
C GLY A 80 7.70 -10.17 12.02
N ALA A 81 7.20 -9.71 10.87
CA ALA A 81 6.62 -8.40 10.67
C ALA A 81 5.35 -8.18 11.52
N VAL A 82 5.11 -6.92 11.92
CA VAL A 82 3.91 -6.48 12.65
C VAL A 82 2.59 -6.97 12.01
N HIS A 83 2.56 -7.10 10.69
CA HIS A 83 1.41 -7.58 9.92
C HIS A 83 1.01 -9.04 10.21
N THR A 84 1.87 -9.81 10.89
CA THR A 84 1.65 -11.22 11.26
C THR A 84 1.33 -11.40 12.74
N LEU A 85 1.25 -10.32 13.49
CA LEU A 85 0.97 -10.31 14.93
C LEU A 85 -0.51 -9.97 15.18
N ASP A 86 -1.02 -10.37 16.34
CA ASP A 86 -2.34 -10.02 16.87
C ASP A 86 -2.24 -9.61 18.33
N GLY A 87 -3.31 -9.04 18.89
CA GLY A 87 -3.43 -8.73 20.32
C GLY A 87 -2.36 -7.76 20.83
N THR A 88 -1.84 -8.02 22.03
CA THR A 88 -0.87 -7.13 22.71
C THR A 88 0.45 -7.00 21.93
N ALA A 89 0.97 -8.09 21.36
CA ALA A 89 2.20 -8.06 20.56
C ALA A 89 2.05 -7.14 19.34
N HIS A 90 0.91 -7.21 18.64
CA HIS A 90 0.60 -6.31 17.55
C HIS A 90 0.51 -4.85 18.03
N ARG A 91 -0.23 -4.57 19.10
CA ARG A 91 -0.43 -3.19 19.59
C ARG A 91 0.89 -2.54 20.03
N VAL A 92 1.76 -3.26 20.75
CA VAL A 92 3.08 -2.74 21.17
C VAL A 92 3.96 -2.43 19.98
N ARG A 93 4.05 -3.37 19.01
CA ARG A 93 4.84 -3.17 17.80
C ARG A 93 4.28 -2.03 16.95
N LYS A 94 2.96 -1.94 16.82
CA LYS A 94 2.28 -0.90 16.06
C LYS A 94 2.42 0.49 16.69
N ALA A 95 2.47 0.59 18.01
CA ALA A 95 2.69 1.86 18.70
C ALA A 95 4.01 2.53 18.28
N MET A 96 5.06 1.74 18.00
CA MET A 96 6.31 2.24 17.43
C MET A 96 6.09 2.92 16.06
N PHE A 97 5.31 2.30 15.18
CA PHE A 97 4.98 2.89 13.89
C PHE A 97 4.18 4.18 14.05
N LEU A 98 3.18 4.18 14.90
CA LEU A 98 2.35 5.36 15.15
C LEU A 98 3.15 6.53 15.69
N ALA A 99 4.08 6.27 16.62
CA ALA A 99 4.96 7.32 17.16
C ALA A 99 5.84 7.97 16.09
N LEU A 100 6.22 7.22 15.05
CA LEU A 100 7.04 7.71 13.93
C LEU A 100 6.21 8.32 12.81
N LEU A 101 5.02 7.77 12.53
CA LEU A 101 4.25 8.03 11.32
C LEU A 101 3.07 8.99 11.54
N THR A 102 3.06 9.74 12.64
CA THR A 102 2.02 10.72 12.97
C THR A 102 2.63 12.08 13.37
N GLY A 103 1.79 13.11 13.39
CA GLY A 103 2.22 14.46 13.81
C GLY A 103 3.27 15.09 12.91
N GLY A 104 4.21 15.83 13.50
CA GLY A 104 5.24 16.58 12.78
C GLY A 104 6.18 15.73 11.90
N GLY A 105 6.25 14.41 12.13
CA GLY A 105 6.99 13.49 11.26
C GLY A 105 6.42 13.41 9.85
N ILE A 106 5.10 13.58 9.68
CA ILE A 106 4.45 13.61 8.37
C ILE A 106 4.88 14.86 7.60
N ASP A 107 4.84 16.02 8.24
CA ASP A 107 5.15 17.30 7.60
C ASP A 107 6.61 17.34 7.16
N ASP A 108 7.53 16.83 7.97
CA ASP A 108 8.97 16.73 7.63
C ASP A 108 9.19 15.81 6.42
N LEU A 109 8.55 14.63 6.39
CA LEU A 109 8.67 13.73 5.23
C LEU A 109 8.08 14.35 3.96
N VAL A 110 6.94 15.03 4.06
CA VAL A 110 6.32 15.72 2.92
C VAL A 110 7.22 16.84 2.39
N ALA A 111 7.80 17.64 3.29
CA ALA A 111 8.73 18.71 2.91
C ALA A 111 9.96 18.15 2.19
N ARG A 112 10.56 17.05 2.69
CA ARG A 112 11.68 16.37 2.04
C ARG A 112 11.31 15.81 0.67
N ALA A 113 10.13 15.21 0.54
CA ALA A 113 9.66 14.69 -0.74
C ALA A 113 9.41 15.82 -1.75
N ALA A 114 8.85 16.93 -1.31
CA ALA A 114 8.65 18.12 -2.16
C ALA A 114 9.98 18.75 -2.61
N ALA A 115 10.96 18.88 -1.71
CA ALA A 115 12.30 19.36 -2.05
C ALA A 115 13.02 18.42 -3.02
N ALA A 116 13.00 17.11 -2.76
CA ALA A 116 13.60 16.11 -3.64
C ALA A 116 12.96 16.08 -5.04
N TRP A 117 11.65 16.36 -5.14
CA TRP A 117 10.96 16.55 -6.41
C TRP A 117 11.48 17.77 -7.16
N ASP A 118 11.55 18.93 -6.49
CA ASP A 118 12.02 20.19 -7.11
C ASP A 118 13.46 20.07 -7.59
N GLU A 119 14.32 19.41 -6.83
CA GLU A 119 15.71 19.12 -7.22
C GLU A 119 15.81 18.18 -8.44
N ALA A 120 14.86 17.25 -8.61
CA ALA A 120 14.89 16.29 -9.69
C ALA A 120 14.33 16.83 -11.03
N VAL A 121 13.43 17.82 -11.01
CA VAL A 121 12.75 18.34 -12.20
C VAL A 121 13.71 18.87 -13.28
N PRO A 122 14.78 19.64 -12.98
CA PRO A 122 15.75 20.07 -13.99
C PRO A 122 16.41 18.89 -14.72
N ASP A 123 16.83 17.86 -13.99
CA ASP A 123 17.42 16.64 -14.56
C ASP A 123 16.40 15.86 -15.42
N TRP A 124 15.13 15.84 -15.04
CA TRP A 124 14.09 15.25 -15.88
C TRP A 124 13.91 15.98 -17.20
N ALA A 125 13.98 17.33 -17.18
CA ALA A 125 13.89 18.13 -18.40
C ALA A 125 15.08 17.86 -19.35
N ASP A 126 16.28 17.62 -18.80
CA ASP A 126 17.48 17.31 -19.57
C ASP A 126 17.48 15.91 -20.18
N ARG A 127 16.84 14.94 -19.51
CA ARG A 127 16.74 13.54 -19.92
C ARG A 127 15.40 13.18 -20.59
N SER A 128 14.52 14.17 -20.81
CA SER A 128 13.17 13.98 -21.34
C SER A 128 13.16 13.19 -22.68
N PRO A 129 12.20 12.21 -22.89
CA PRO A 129 11.17 11.82 -21.94
C PRO A 129 11.66 10.93 -20.82
N VAL A 130 11.05 11.04 -19.62
CA VAL A 130 11.35 10.20 -18.46
C VAL A 130 10.13 9.36 -18.06
N VAL A 131 10.35 8.24 -17.35
CA VAL A 131 9.27 7.43 -16.78
C VAL A 131 8.90 7.97 -15.41
N LEU A 132 7.79 8.70 -15.31
CA LEU A 132 7.38 9.39 -14.08
C LEU A 132 7.28 8.47 -12.87
N PHE A 133 6.82 7.22 -13.05
CA PHE A 133 6.77 6.24 -11.98
C PHE A 133 8.16 5.96 -11.37
N ASP A 134 9.17 5.75 -12.22
CA ASP A 134 10.52 5.41 -11.77
C ASP A 134 11.20 6.63 -11.13
N GLU A 135 11.02 7.82 -11.70
CA GLU A 135 11.51 9.07 -11.13
C GLU A 135 10.88 9.38 -9.77
N THR A 136 9.56 9.23 -9.66
CA THR A 136 8.86 9.41 -8.37
C THR A 136 9.33 8.40 -7.33
N ALA A 137 9.60 7.15 -7.72
CA ALA A 137 10.15 6.16 -6.80
C ALA A 137 11.55 6.57 -6.28
N GLN A 138 12.38 7.18 -7.10
CA GLN A 138 13.69 7.70 -6.68
C GLN A 138 13.55 8.91 -5.75
N VAL A 139 12.68 9.87 -6.06
CA VAL A 139 12.35 11.03 -5.21
C VAL A 139 11.90 10.55 -3.82
N LEU A 140 10.94 9.64 -3.76
CA LEU A 140 10.44 9.11 -2.49
C LEU A 140 11.49 8.29 -1.74
N THR A 141 12.38 7.58 -2.45
CA THR A 141 13.48 6.84 -1.84
C THR A 141 14.47 7.78 -1.15
N ARG A 142 14.89 8.86 -1.81
CA ARG A 142 15.73 9.89 -1.21
C ARG A 142 15.08 10.49 0.05
N ALA A 143 13.85 10.96 -0.11
CA ALA A 143 13.11 11.61 0.97
C ALA A 143 12.93 10.69 2.21
N VAL A 144 12.53 9.42 2.01
CA VAL A 144 12.30 8.52 3.13
C VAL A 144 13.59 8.04 3.78
N CYS A 145 14.67 7.84 3.01
CA CYS A 145 15.96 7.48 3.58
C CYS A 145 16.52 8.61 4.44
N ASP A 146 16.46 9.83 3.95
CA ASP A 146 16.89 11.02 4.68
C ASP A 146 16.02 11.22 5.95
N TRP A 147 14.71 11.09 5.83
CA TRP A 147 13.77 11.19 6.96
C TRP A 147 13.97 10.10 8.02
N THR A 148 14.23 8.85 7.60
CA THR A 148 14.46 7.73 8.53
C THR A 148 15.84 7.74 9.17
N GLY A 149 16.79 8.52 8.63
CA GLY A 149 18.19 8.51 9.02
C GLY A 149 18.99 7.35 8.41
N VAL A 150 18.52 6.79 7.29
CA VAL A 150 19.21 5.75 6.53
C VAL A 150 20.14 6.42 5.52
N PRO A 151 21.48 6.37 5.70
CA PRO A 151 22.41 7.00 4.78
C PRO A 151 22.42 6.29 3.42
N VAL A 152 22.18 7.03 2.34
CA VAL A 152 22.25 6.51 0.96
C VAL A 152 22.96 7.55 0.10
N ALA A 153 24.03 7.14 -0.57
CA ALA A 153 24.72 8.01 -1.52
C ALA A 153 23.86 8.25 -2.78
N PRO A 154 23.88 9.45 -3.37
CA PRO A 154 23.05 9.75 -4.54
C PRO A 154 23.15 8.73 -5.69
N PRO A 155 24.33 8.18 -6.05
CA PRO A 155 24.42 7.15 -7.10
C PRO A 155 23.75 5.82 -6.75
N GLU A 156 23.48 5.54 -5.48
CA GLU A 156 22.86 4.28 -5.01
C GLU A 156 21.31 4.36 -5.02
N VAL A 157 20.75 5.56 -5.08
CA VAL A 157 19.29 5.80 -5.01
C VAL A 157 18.54 5.03 -6.08
N PRO A 158 18.93 5.00 -7.37
CA PRO A 158 18.19 4.27 -8.40
C PRO A 158 18.13 2.75 -8.12
N ALA A 159 19.23 2.17 -7.65
CA ALA A 159 19.29 0.74 -7.32
C ALA A 159 18.43 0.39 -6.09
N LEU A 160 18.44 1.25 -5.07
CA LEU A 160 17.61 1.09 -3.88
C LEU A 160 16.12 1.24 -4.23
N ALA A 161 15.74 2.29 -4.97
CA ALA A 161 14.38 2.50 -5.45
C ALA A 161 13.87 1.30 -6.25
N GLY A 162 14.70 0.77 -7.17
CA GLY A 162 14.40 -0.43 -7.93
C GLY A 162 14.15 -1.67 -7.06
N ASP A 163 14.92 -1.85 -5.98
CA ASP A 163 14.70 -2.94 -5.02
C ASP A 163 13.41 -2.73 -4.21
N LEU A 164 13.13 -1.52 -3.73
CA LEU A 164 11.91 -1.20 -2.97
C LEU A 164 10.64 -1.36 -3.83
N VAL A 165 10.70 -0.92 -5.08
CA VAL A 165 9.65 -1.18 -6.08
C VAL A 165 9.48 -2.67 -6.33
N ALA A 166 10.57 -3.43 -6.47
CA ALA A 166 10.50 -4.88 -6.71
C ALA A 166 9.79 -5.62 -5.58
N LEU A 167 9.97 -5.22 -4.31
CA LEU A 167 9.26 -5.81 -3.16
C LEU A 167 7.74 -5.69 -3.29
N VAL A 168 7.26 -4.54 -3.78
CA VAL A 168 5.84 -4.30 -4.01
C VAL A 168 5.38 -4.97 -5.30
N ASP A 169 6.14 -4.85 -6.40
CA ASP A 169 5.77 -5.41 -7.70
C ASP A 169 5.74 -6.95 -7.73
N GLY A 170 6.48 -7.59 -6.83
CA GLY A 170 6.62 -9.06 -6.78
C GLY A 170 5.70 -9.77 -5.82
N PHE A 171 4.89 -9.06 -5.00
CA PHE A 171 4.02 -9.74 -4.04
C PHE A 171 2.88 -10.49 -4.73
N GLY A 172 2.53 -11.66 -4.19
CA GLY A 172 1.44 -12.48 -4.73
C GLY A 172 1.66 -12.95 -6.18
N THR A 173 2.91 -12.94 -6.66
CA THR A 173 3.27 -13.36 -8.02
C THR A 173 4.12 -14.64 -8.01
N ALA A 174 4.31 -15.21 -9.18
CA ALA A 174 5.25 -16.29 -9.45
C ALA A 174 6.26 -15.85 -10.52
N GLY A 175 7.35 -16.61 -10.66
CA GLY A 175 8.35 -16.38 -11.72
C GLY A 175 9.30 -15.20 -11.46
N PRO A 176 9.80 -14.54 -12.51
CA PRO A 176 10.92 -13.59 -12.41
C PRO A 176 10.66 -12.40 -11.48
N ARG A 177 9.43 -11.88 -11.42
CA ARG A 177 9.04 -10.77 -10.52
C ARG A 177 9.17 -11.20 -9.05
N HIS A 178 8.67 -12.39 -8.72
CA HIS A 178 8.77 -12.94 -7.38
C HIS A 178 10.23 -13.14 -6.95
N TRP A 179 11.06 -13.73 -7.82
CA TRP A 179 12.46 -13.96 -7.51
C TRP A 179 13.26 -12.66 -7.37
N ARG A 180 12.96 -11.64 -8.18
CA ARG A 180 13.54 -10.30 -8.01
C ARG A 180 13.20 -9.71 -6.65
N ALA A 181 11.93 -9.77 -6.24
CA ALA A 181 11.48 -9.29 -4.94
C ALA A 181 12.17 -10.02 -3.78
N ARG A 182 12.27 -11.35 -3.83
CA ARG A 182 12.97 -12.13 -2.80
C ARG A 182 14.45 -11.77 -2.67
N ARG A 183 15.14 -11.62 -3.80
CA ARG A 183 16.55 -11.21 -3.80
C ARG A 183 16.73 -9.80 -3.26
N ALA A 184 15.86 -8.86 -3.65
CA ALA A 184 15.85 -7.51 -3.12
C ALA A 184 15.65 -7.52 -1.60
N ARG A 185 14.67 -8.29 -1.10
CA ARG A 185 14.41 -8.41 0.33
C ARG A 185 15.62 -8.92 1.10
N VAL A 186 16.21 -10.02 0.68
CA VAL A 186 17.39 -10.58 1.36
C VAL A 186 18.52 -9.54 1.45
N ARG A 187 18.82 -8.84 0.34
CA ARG A 187 19.86 -7.79 0.34
C ARG A 187 19.55 -6.65 1.29
N ARG A 188 18.30 -6.15 1.26
CA ARG A 188 17.92 -4.96 2.03
C ARG A 188 17.69 -5.26 3.51
N GLU A 189 17.18 -6.44 3.85
CA GLU A 189 17.13 -6.89 5.25
C GLU A 189 18.53 -7.04 5.85
N ALA A 190 19.48 -7.66 5.14
CA ALA A 190 20.85 -7.79 5.62
C ALA A 190 21.51 -6.41 5.83
N TRP A 191 21.40 -5.53 4.84
CA TRP A 191 21.93 -4.16 4.92
C TRP A 191 21.35 -3.36 6.10
N LEU A 192 20.04 -3.43 6.32
CA LEU A 192 19.38 -2.72 7.43
C LEU A 192 19.68 -3.39 8.78
N ALA A 193 19.87 -4.71 8.85
CA ALA A 193 20.28 -5.40 10.06
C ALA A 193 21.69 -4.97 10.52
N ASP A 194 22.64 -4.88 9.59
CA ASP A 194 23.98 -4.33 9.87
C ASP A 194 23.91 -2.88 10.38
N MET A 195 22.99 -2.09 9.84
CA MET A 195 22.75 -0.71 10.29
C MET A 195 22.17 -0.68 11.71
N VAL A 196 21.20 -1.54 12.03
CA VAL A 196 20.64 -1.68 13.40
C VAL A 196 21.74 -2.02 14.38
N ASP A 197 22.65 -2.94 14.02
CA ASP A 197 23.79 -3.31 14.89
C ASP A 197 24.78 -2.15 15.09
N ARG A 198 25.03 -1.33 14.05
CA ARG A 198 25.83 -0.11 14.17
C ARG A 198 25.19 0.91 15.12
N VAL A 199 23.90 1.17 14.96
CA VAL A 199 23.13 2.07 15.84
C VAL A 199 23.20 1.63 17.30
N ARG A 200 23.14 0.33 17.58
CA ARG A 200 23.24 -0.23 18.93
C ARG A 200 24.64 -0.11 19.53
N ARG A 201 25.66 0.06 18.69
CA ARG A 201 27.04 0.37 19.12
C ARG A 201 27.33 1.87 19.13
N ASP A 202 26.28 2.71 19.08
CA ASP A 202 26.34 4.16 19.12
C ASP A 202 27.19 4.78 17.95
N ASP A 203 27.04 4.24 16.73
CA ASP A 203 27.65 4.78 15.53
C ASP A 203 27.17 6.22 15.31
N PRO A 204 28.07 7.22 15.33
CA PRO A 204 27.70 8.63 15.18
C PRO A 204 27.14 8.99 13.79
N ALA A 205 27.31 8.11 12.80
CA ALA A 205 26.77 8.32 11.45
C ALA A 205 25.24 8.22 11.40
N VAL A 206 24.58 7.70 12.45
CA VAL A 206 23.13 7.57 12.53
C VAL A 206 22.57 8.50 13.63
N PRO A 207 21.73 9.48 13.30
CA PRO A 207 21.17 10.41 14.28
C PRO A 207 20.38 9.67 15.38
N ALA A 208 20.62 9.99 16.64
CA ALA A 208 20.04 9.31 17.80
C ALA A 208 18.49 9.38 17.83
N GLY A 209 17.90 10.47 17.34
CA GLY A 209 16.44 10.70 17.25
C GLY A 209 15.80 10.18 15.95
N SER A 210 16.55 9.47 15.09
CA SER A 210 16.04 8.97 13.82
C SER A 210 15.08 7.79 13.98
N ALA A 211 14.28 7.53 12.93
CA ALA A 211 13.41 6.35 12.87
C ALA A 211 14.22 5.04 12.98
N VAL A 212 15.42 4.99 12.38
CA VAL A 212 16.35 3.86 12.54
C VAL A 212 16.71 3.68 14.03
N GLY A 213 17.02 4.76 14.73
CA GLY A 213 17.35 4.72 16.17
C GLY A 213 16.18 4.22 17.01
N ALA A 214 14.96 4.69 16.73
CA ALA A 214 13.75 4.27 17.43
C ALA A 214 13.47 2.77 17.23
N VAL A 215 13.53 2.29 15.99
CA VAL A 215 13.30 0.87 15.67
C VAL A 215 14.41 -0.02 16.26
N ALA A 216 15.67 0.41 16.16
CA ALA A 216 16.80 -0.36 16.68
C ALA A 216 16.71 -0.61 18.21
N ARG A 217 16.11 0.32 18.96
CA ARG A 217 15.97 0.25 20.43
C ARG A 217 14.58 -0.19 20.88
N HIS A 218 13.66 -0.47 19.94
CA HIS A 218 12.31 -0.89 20.29
C HIS A 218 12.30 -2.20 21.08
N ARG A 219 11.43 -2.25 22.10
CA ARG A 219 11.17 -3.45 22.90
C ARG A 219 9.77 -3.98 22.62
N ASP A 220 9.67 -5.27 22.34
CA ASP A 220 8.40 -5.96 22.19
C ASP A 220 7.61 -6.12 23.48
N ALA A 221 6.44 -6.71 23.40
CA ALA A 221 5.51 -6.89 24.52
C ALA A 221 6.09 -7.72 25.69
N ASP A 222 7.09 -8.55 25.43
CA ASP A 222 7.82 -9.32 26.43
C ASP A 222 9.02 -8.55 27.04
N GLY A 223 9.23 -7.29 26.65
CA GLY A 223 10.32 -6.43 27.09
C GLY A 223 11.65 -6.69 26.38
N THR A 224 11.75 -7.67 25.47
CA THR A 224 12.97 -7.95 24.71
C THR A 224 13.17 -6.93 23.59
N VAL A 225 14.43 -6.58 23.32
CA VAL A 225 14.78 -5.76 22.14
C VAL A 225 14.61 -6.62 20.90
N LEU A 226 14.06 -6.06 19.82
CA LEU A 226 13.94 -6.76 18.56
C LEU A 226 15.30 -7.33 18.14
N ASP A 227 15.33 -8.56 17.63
CA ASP A 227 16.55 -9.04 16.96
C ASP A 227 16.85 -8.15 15.72
N PRO A 228 18.13 -8.02 15.30
CA PRO A 228 18.50 -7.08 14.24
C PRO A 228 17.76 -7.32 12.94
N ARG A 229 17.44 -8.57 12.60
CA ARG A 229 16.73 -8.93 11.38
C ARG A 229 15.26 -8.51 11.44
N THR A 230 14.59 -8.74 12.56
CA THR A 230 13.20 -8.29 12.77
C THR A 230 13.14 -6.76 12.77
N ALA A 231 14.09 -6.06 13.39
CA ALA A 231 14.19 -4.60 13.32
C ALA A 231 14.37 -4.11 11.87
N ALA A 232 15.22 -4.78 11.08
CA ALA A 232 15.40 -4.49 9.66
C ALA A 232 14.11 -4.70 8.84
N VAL A 233 13.35 -5.76 9.14
CA VAL A 233 12.03 -6.01 8.54
C VAL A 233 11.08 -4.85 8.81
N GLU A 234 11.04 -4.34 10.04
CA GLU A 234 10.16 -3.23 10.39
C GLU A 234 10.61 -1.90 9.80
N LEU A 235 11.91 -1.63 9.72
CA LEU A 235 12.46 -0.49 8.98
C LEU A 235 12.04 -0.55 7.50
N LEU A 236 12.16 -1.72 6.89
CA LEU A 236 11.74 -1.92 5.50
C LEU A 236 10.22 -1.76 5.32
N ASN A 237 9.44 -2.04 6.37
CA ASN A 237 7.99 -1.80 6.41
C ASN A 237 7.62 -0.32 6.64
N ILE A 238 8.58 0.56 6.94
CA ILE A 238 8.44 2.03 6.89
C ILE A 238 8.86 2.54 5.51
N ILE A 239 10.06 2.19 5.05
CA ILE A 239 10.68 2.73 3.84
C ILE A 239 9.93 2.30 2.58
N ARG A 240 9.69 1.01 2.41
CA ARG A 240 9.05 0.44 1.22
C ARG A 240 7.64 0.99 0.96
N PRO A 241 6.71 1.08 1.96
CA PRO A 241 5.37 1.62 1.72
C PRO A 241 5.39 3.10 1.32
N THR A 242 6.34 3.87 1.82
CA THR A 242 6.52 5.28 1.43
C THR A 242 6.87 5.37 -0.06
N VAL A 243 7.80 4.54 -0.54
CA VAL A 243 8.13 4.47 -1.97
C VAL A 243 6.97 3.94 -2.81
N ALA A 244 6.12 3.08 -2.26
CA ALA A 244 4.92 2.60 -2.95
C ALA A 244 3.88 3.70 -3.26
N VAL A 245 3.99 4.89 -2.66
CA VAL A 245 3.17 6.07 -3.04
C VAL A 245 3.40 6.46 -4.50
N SER A 246 4.53 6.06 -5.12
CA SER A 246 4.79 6.24 -6.57
C SER A 246 3.69 5.64 -7.46
N TRP A 247 3.03 4.56 -7.04
CA TRP A 247 1.85 4.03 -7.73
C TRP A 247 0.71 5.03 -7.76
N PHE A 248 0.41 5.65 -6.62
CA PHE A 248 -0.66 6.64 -6.51
C PHE A 248 -0.32 7.93 -7.26
N VAL A 249 0.95 8.34 -7.31
CA VAL A 249 1.38 9.50 -8.12
C VAL A 249 1.22 9.21 -9.62
N ALA A 250 1.58 8.01 -10.08
CA ALA A 250 1.35 7.61 -11.46
C ALA A 250 -0.17 7.53 -11.78
N PHE A 251 -0.99 7.09 -10.84
CA PHE A 251 -2.44 7.13 -10.98
C PHE A 251 -3.00 8.56 -10.98
N ALA A 252 -2.46 9.45 -10.15
CA ALA A 252 -2.82 10.87 -10.17
C ALA A 252 -2.49 11.53 -11.53
N ALA A 253 -1.32 11.22 -12.09
CA ALA A 253 -0.93 11.70 -13.43
C ALA A 253 -1.84 11.15 -14.53
N HIS A 254 -2.20 9.87 -14.46
CA HIS A 254 -3.19 9.27 -15.34
C HIS A 254 -4.56 9.93 -15.20
N ALA A 255 -5.00 10.23 -13.96
CA ALA A 255 -6.25 10.94 -13.70
C ALA A 255 -6.25 12.33 -14.32
N LEU A 256 -5.19 13.11 -14.13
CA LEU A 256 -5.04 14.45 -14.69
C LEU A 256 -4.96 14.48 -16.23
N HIS A 257 -4.51 13.39 -16.83
CA HIS A 257 -4.57 13.22 -18.29
C HIS A 257 -6.00 12.93 -18.76
N ARG A 258 -6.72 12.06 -18.05
CA ARG A 258 -8.08 11.64 -18.43
C ARG A 258 -9.16 12.67 -18.08
N TRP A 259 -8.96 13.44 -17.02
CA TRP A 259 -9.87 14.46 -16.48
C TRP A 259 -9.09 15.74 -16.21
N PRO A 260 -8.66 16.47 -17.25
CA PRO A 260 -7.81 17.65 -17.14
C PRO A 260 -8.47 18.83 -16.38
N GLU A 261 -9.81 18.84 -16.28
CA GLU A 261 -10.59 19.83 -15.53
C GLU A 261 -10.20 19.93 -14.06
N HIS A 262 -9.61 18.90 -13.48
CA HIS A 262 -9.17 18.93 -12.08
C HIS A 262 -7.83 19.64 -11.88
N ARG A 263 -7.08 19.91 -12.96
CA ARG A 263 -5.71 20.45 -12.89
C ARG A 263 -5.66 21.84 -12.26
N ASP A 264 -6.58 22.73 -12.62
CA ASP A 264 -6.52 24.13 -12.16
C ASP A 264 -6.81 24.24 -10.65
N ARG A 265 -7.71 23.42 -10.12
CA ARG A 265 -7.97 23.38 -8.67
C ARG A 265 -6.76 22.83 -7.89
N LEU A 266 -6.08 21.84 -8.43
CA LEU A 266 -4.83 21.35 -7.83
C LEU A 266 -3.70 22.38 -7.93
N ARG A 267 -3.58 23.13 -9.05
CA ARG A 267 -2.61 24.23 -9.21
C ARG A 267 -2.83 25.34 -8.19
N ALA A 268 -4.08 25.67 -7.88
CA ALA A 268 -4.46 26.65 -6.88
C ALA A 268 -4.18 26.18 -5.43
N ASP A 269 -3.86 24.87 -5.26
CA ASP A 269 -3.59 24.24 -3.97
C ASP A 269 -4.76 24.40 -2.97
N ASP A 270 -6.01 24.27 -3.48
CA ASP A 270 -7.21 24.22 -2.63
C ASP A 270 -7.11 23.00 -1.69
N PRO A 271 -6.93 23.19 -0.38
CA PRO A 271 -6.65 22.10 0.56
C PRO A 271 -7.78 21.06 0.62
N ALA A 272 -9.03 21.50 0.52
CA ALA A 272 -10.18 20.59 0.55
C ALA A 272 -10.24 19.73 -0.73
N PHE A 273 -9.95 20.36 -1.87
CA PHE A 273 -9.96 19.63 -3.14
C PHE A 273 -8.76 18.71 -3.30
N THR A 274 -7.56 19.11 -2.87
CA THR A 274 -6.36 18.25 -2.95
C THR A 274 -6.53 16.99 -2.10
N GLU A 275 -7.20 17.10 -0.95
CA GLU A 275 -7.54 15.95 -0.12
C GLU A 275 -8.59 15.05 -0.77
N ALA A 276 -9.69 15.65 -1.26
CA ALA A 276 -10.72 14.95 -2.00
C ALA A 276 -10.18 14.22 -3.24
N PHE A 277 -9.28 14.85 -3.99
CA PHE A 277 -8.59 14.24 -5.12
C PHE A 277 -7.72 13.04 -4.70
N ALA A 278 -6.96 13.17 -3.62
CA ALA A 278 -6.13 12.08 -3.10
C ALA A 278 -7.00 10.88 -2.65
N HIS A 279 -8.14 11.13 -2.03
CA HIS A 279 -9.09 10.07 -1.66
C HIS A 279 -9.71 9.40 -2.88
N GLU A 280 -10.08 10.16 -3.91
CA GLU A 280 -10.64 9.58 -5.13
C GLU A 280 -9.59 8.77 -5.91
N VAL A 281 -8.34 9.20 -5.99
CA VAL A 281 -7.24 8.40 -6.55
C VAL A 281 -7.11 7.07 -5.82
N ARG A 282 -7.14 7.08 -4.48
CA ARG A 282 -7.03 5.87 -3.66
C ARG A 282 -8.23 4.95 -3.76
N ARG A 283 -9.44 5.50 -4.00
CA ARG A 283 -10.66 4.72 -4.22
C ARG A 283 -10.72 4.11 -5.62
N PHE A 284 -10.47 4.95 -6.63
CA PHE A 284 -10.73 4.61 -8.02
C PHE A 284 -9.69 3.67 -8.62
N TYR A 285 -8.41 3.87 -8.28
CA TYR A 285 -7.34 3.09 -8.89
C TYR A 285 -7.02 1.81 -8.13
N PRO A 286 -6.76 0.70 -8.86
CA PRO A 286 -6.52 -0.61 -8.27
C PRO A 286 -5.10 -0.72 -7.68
N PHE A 287 -4.98 -0.79 -6.36
CA PHE A 287 -3.70 -1.04 -5.68
C PHE A 287 -3.72 -2.35 -4.89
N ALA A 288 -4.57 -2.48 -3.88
CA ALA A 288 -4.80 -3.74 -3.18
C ALA A 288 -6.14 -4.36 -3.63
N PRO A 289 -6.16 -5.60 -4.14
CA PRO A 289 -7.42 -6.23 -4.55
C PRO A 289 -8.29 -6.61 -3.36
N PHE A 290 -7.68 -7.16 -2.32
CA PHE A 290 -8.34 -7.61 -1.09
C PHE A 290 -7.31 -7.72 0.04
N VAL A 291 -7.80 -7.86 1.27
CA VAL A 291 -7.01 -8.26 2.44
C VAL A 291 -7.54 -9.58 2.99
N GLY A 292 -6.66 -10.34 3.65
CA GLY A 292 -7.00 -11.65 4.19
C GLY A 292 -6.74 -11.78 5.68
N GLY A 293 -7.52 -12.63 6.34
CA GLY A 293 -7.35 -13.04 7.72
C GLY A 293 -7.76 -14.51 7.90
N ARG A 294 -7.81 -15.00 9.13
CA ARG A 294 -8.28 -16.33 9.48
C ARG A 294 -9.40 -16.26 10.50
N ALA A 295 -10.48 -16.99 10.29
CA ALA A 295 -11.55 -17.14 11.26
C ALA A 295 -11.00 -17.74 12.56
N VAL A 296 -11.27 -17.13 13.71
CA VAL A 296 -10.78 -17.59 15.03
C VAL A 296 -11.54 -18.80 15.54
N ARG A 297 -12.79 -18.97 15.09
CA ARG A 297 -13.73 -20.04 15.46
C ARG A 297 -14.71 -20.24 14.32
N ASP A 298 -15.66 -21.15 14.46
CA ASP A 298 -16.82 -21.22 13.58
C ASP A 298 -17.63 -19.93 13.71
N LEU A 299 -17.93 -19.30 12.58
CA LEU A 299 -18.64 -18.03 12.47
C LEU A 299 -19.73 -18.15 11.41
N GLU A 300 -20.66 -17.20 11.44
CA GLU A 300 -21.68 -17.03 10.40
C GLU A 300 -21.67 -15.59 9.90
N TRP A 301 -21.81 -15.41 8.59
CA TRP A 301 -21.95 -14.12 7.95
C TRP A 301 -22.82 -14.21 6.68
N GLY A 302 -23.85 -13.35 6.59
CA GLY A 302 -24.73 -13.32 5.41
C GLY A 302 -25.40 -14.68 5.12
N GLY A 303 -25.69 -15.46 6.16
CA GLY A 303 -26.26 -16.80 6.03
C GLY A 303 -25.27 -17.91 5.63
N GLU A 304 -24.01 -17.58 5.46
CA GLU A 304 -22.95 -18.54 5.13
C GLU A 304 -22.13 -18.91 6.36
N HIS A 305 -21.84 -20.19 6.49
CA HIS A 305 -20.96 -20.71 7.55
C HIS A 305 -19.49 -20.50 7.18
N VAL A 306 -18.74 -19.89 8.10
CA VAL A 306 -17.29 -19.64 8.00
C VAL A 306 -16.58 -20.56 8.98
N PRO A 307 -15.98 -21.67 8.54
CA PRO A 307 -15.34 -22.63 9.44
C PRO A 307 -14.15 -22.03 10.20
N ALA A 308 -13.90 -22.49 11.41
CA ALA A 308 -12.70 -22.15 12.17
C ALA A 308 -11.44 -22.36 11.33
N GLY A 309 -10.54 -21.38 11.32
CA GLY A 309 -9.30 -21.43 10.55
C GLY A 309 -9.43 -21.21 9.04
N ALA A 310 -10.66 -21.07 8.50
CA ALA A 310 -10.88 -20.69 7.11
C ALA A 310 -10.25 -19.31 6.81
N MET A 311 -9.85 -19.10 5.57
CA MET A 311 -9.44 -17.77 5.10
C MET A 311 -10.68 -16.88 4.98
N VAL A 312 -10.62 -15.70 5.55
CA VAL A 312 -11.62 -14.64 5.37
C VAL A 312 -10.98 -13.56 4.52
N LEU A 313 -11.61 -13.23 3.40
CA LEU A 313 -11.11 -12.24 2.45
C LEU A 313 -12.07 -11.04 2.43
N LEU A 314 -11.55 -9.85 2.63
CA LEU A 314 -12.32 -8.61 2.47
C LEU A 314 -11.98 -8.00 1.12
N ASP A 315 -12.97 -7.90 0.23
CA ASP A 315 -12.83 -7.36 -1.13
C ASP A 315 -12.73 -5.84 -1.09
N ILE A 316 -11.53 -5.30 -1.28
CA ILE A 316 -11.28 -3.86 -1.30
C ILE A 316 -11.69 -3.27 -2.65
N TYR A 317 -11.16 -3.85 -3.75
CA TYR A 317 -11.41 -3.32 -5.09
C TYR A 317 -12.89 -3.38 -5.47
N GLY A 318 -13.55 -4.51 -5.19
CA GLY A 318 -14.98 -4.66 -5.45
C GLY A 318 -15.84 -3.72 -4.60
N GLN A 319 -15.48 -3.49 -3.33
CA GLN A 319 -16.18 -2.53 -2.47
C GLN A 319 -16.07 -1.10 -3.02
N HIS A 320 -14.89 -0.69 -3.46
CA HIS A 320 -14.66 0.64 -4.01
C HIS A 320 -15.37 0.88 -5.36
N HIS A 321 -15.79 -0.20 -6.04
CA HIS A 321 -16.50 -0.14 -7.31
C HIS A 321 -17.94 -0.67 -7.23
N ASP A 322 -18.51 -0.74 -6.02
CA ASP A 322 -19.89 -1.17 -5.81
C ASP A 322 -20.83 0.04 -5.76
N ALA A 323 -21.80 0.09 -6.67
CA ALA A 323 -22.79 1.17 -6.77
C ALA A 323 -23.67 1.31 -5.52
N ARG A 324 -23.76 0.29 -4.67
CA ARG A 324 -24.49 0.36 -3.38
C ARG A 324 -23.82 1.33 -2.39
N PHE A 325 -22.49 1.49 -2.47
CA PHE A 325 -21.71 2.33 -1.57
C PHE A 325 -21.20 3.61 -2.25
N TRP A 326 -20.91 3.53 -3.56
CA TRP A 326 -20.33 4.62 -4.35
C TRP A 326 -21.17 4.89 -5.58
N PRO A 327 -22.02 5.93 -5.61
CA PRO A 327 -22.74 6.34 -6.81
C PRO A 327 -21.77 6.54 -7.98
N ASP A 328 -22.12 6.04 -9.16
CA ASP A 328 -21.27 6.08 -10.37
C ASP A 328 -19.81 5.62 -10.09
N PRO A 329 -19.58 4.38 -9.61
CA PRO A 329 -18.31 3.98 -9.04
C PRO A 329 -17.16 3.97 -10.07
N TYR A 330 -17.46 3.90 -11.34
CA TYR A 330 -16.51 3.93 -12.47
C TYR A 330 -16.28 5.34 -13.04
N ARG A 331 -16.88 6.37 -12.45
CA ARG A 331 -16.60 7.77 -12.73
C ARG A 331 -15.62 8.30 -11.68
N PHE A 332 -14.55 8.94 -12.15
CA PHE A 332 -13.60 9.63 -11.29
C PHE A 332 -14.18 10.99 -10.89
N THR A 333 -14.50 11.17 -9.62
CA THR A 333 -15.22 12.34 -9.11
C THR A 333 -14.73 12.71 -7.71
N PRO A 334 -13.64 13.52 -7.61
CA PRO A 334 -13.12 13.97 -6.31
C PRO A 334 -14.15 14.64 -5.43
N GLU A 335 -15.11 15.34 -6.03
CA GLU A 335 -16.17 16.10 -5.35
C GLU A 335 -16.99 15.24 -4.39
N ARG A 336 -17.04 13.92 -4.57
CA ARG A 336 -17.74 13.01 -3.65
C ARG A 336 -17.18 13.03 -2.22
N PHE A 337 -15.96 13.52 -2.04
CA PHE A 337 -15.28 13.61 -0.75
C PHE A 337 -15.30 15.03 -0.14
N LEU A 338 -15.80 16.05 -0.87
CA LEU A 338 -15.87 17.42 -0.35
C LEU A 338 -16.93 17.53 0.75
N GLY A 339 -16.50 18.04 1.92
CA GLY A 339 -17.39 18.27 3.06
C GLY A 339 -18.01 16.99 3.66
N ARG A 340 -17.43 15.82 3.36
CA ARG A 340 -17.91 14.54 3.83
C ARG A 340 -16.93 13.93 4.83
N GLU A 341 -17.45 13.48 5.97
CA GLU A 341 -16.74 12.57 6.86
C GLU A 341 -16.74 11.16 6.25
N ILE A 342 -15.56 10.56 6.17
CA ILE A 342 -15.38 9.22 5.57
C ILE A 342 -15.51 8.17 6.67
N ASP A 343 -16.51 7.28 6.57
CA ASP A 343 -16.62 6.14 7.47
C ASP A 343 -15.35 5.26 7.36
N PRO A 344 -14.70 4.90 8.50
CA PRO A 344 -13.46 4.14 8.51
C PRO A 344 -13.57 2.73 7.94
N TYR A 345 -14.76 2.26 7.59
CA TYR A 345 -15.00 0.96 6.97
C TYR A 345 -15.55 1.05 5.54
N GLU A 346 -15.74 2.25 5.02
CA GLU A 346 -16.22 2.47 3.65
C GLU A 346 -15.06 2.61 2.64
N LEU A 347 -14.08 3.47 2.93
CA LEU A 347 -12.89 3.68 2.10
C LEU A 347 -11.72 2.88 2.67
N LEU A 348 -11.40 1.75 2.04
CA LEU A 348 -10.49 0.71 2.56
C LEU A 348 -9.14 0.55 1.82
N PRO A 349 -8.60 1.52 1.06
CA PRO A 349 -7.41 1.26 0.24
C PRO A 349 -6.20 0.81 1.08
N GLN A 350 -6.17 1.16 2.36
CA GLN A 350 -5.14 0.83 3.33
C GLN A 350 -5.71 0.18 4.59
N GLY A 351 -6.87 -0.45 4.46
CA GLY A 351 -7.58 -1.10 5.54
C GLY A 351 -8.66 -0.23 6.19
N GLY A 352 -9.36 -0.80 7.16
CA GLY A 352 -10.46 -0.14 7.89
C GLY A 352 -10.31 -0.20 9.40
N GLY A 353 -11.19 0.53 10.08
CA GLY A 353 -11.22 0.63 11.53
C GLY A 353 -10.28 1.69 12.11
N ASP A 354 -9.99 1.56 13.40
CA ASP A 354 -9.10 2.47 14.12
C ASP A 354 -7.62 2.18 13.78
N PRO A 355 -6.87 3.17 13.24
CA PRO A 355 -5.45 3.01 12.99
C PRO A 355 -4.63 2.75 14.28
N ALA A 356 -5.08 3.20 15.43
CA ALA A 356 -4.35 3.02 16.68
C ALA A 356 -4.50 1.60 17.28
N ALA A 357 -5.70 1.04 17.20
CA ALA A 357 -6.02 -0.24 17.84
C ALA A 357 -5.99 -1.44 16.89
N GLY A 358 -6.42 -1.26 15.62
CA GLY A 358 -6.64 -2.36 14.67
C GLY A 358 -5.52 -2.50 13.62
N HIS A 359 -5.79 -3.32 12.62
CA HIS A 359 -4.87 -3.60 11.50
C HIS A 359 -4.94 -2.60 10.33
N ARG A 360 -5.63 -1.46 10.48
CA ARG A 360 -5.56 -0.37 9.51
C ARG A 360 -4.14 0.16 9.41
N CYS A 361 -3.70 0.53 8.20
CA CYS A 361 -2.32 0.95 7.95
C CYS A 361 -1.92 2.18 8.81
N PRO A 362 -0.85 2.11 9.60
CA PRO A 362 -0.41 3.27 10.40
C PRO A 362 0.16 4.42 9.54
N GLY A 363 0.58 4.13 8.31
CA GLY A 363 1.11 5.11 7.34
C GLY A 363 0.06 5.67 6.38
N GLU A 364 -1.24 5.52 6.65
CA GLU A 364 -2.28 6.04 5.75
C GLU A 364 -2.24 7.56 5.66
N ALA A 365 -2.08 8.26 6.79
CA ALA A 365 -1.96 9.71 6.81
C ALA A 365 -0.77 10.21 5.98
N ILE A 366 0.38 9.54 6.06
CA ILE A 366 1.55 9.82 5.21
C ILE A 366 1.21 9.65 3.72
N THR A 367 0.52 8.56 3.36
CA THR A 367 0.13 8.33 1.96
C THR A 367 -0.75 9.45 1.44
N VAL A 368 -1.74 9.89 2.22
CA VAL A 368 -2.63 11.00 1.84
C VAL A 368 -1.83 12.30 1.70
N ALA A 369 -0.99 12.62 2.69
CA ALA A 369 -0.21 13.86 2.70
C ALA A 369 0.80 13.93 1.54
N LEU A 370 1.55 12.87 1.29
CA LEU A 370 2.46 12.78 0.14
C LEU A 370 1.71 12.87 -1.19
N LEU A 371 0.59 12.17 -1.33
CA LEU A 371 -0.18 12.19 -2.56
C LEU A 371 -0.77 13.58 -2.82
N ARG A 372 -1.27 14.28 -1.79
CA ARG A 372 -1.72 15.68 -1.88
C ARG A 372 -0.61 16.58 -2.40
N ALA A 373 0.54 16.59 -1.73
CA ALA A 373 1.66 17.44 -2.10
C ALA A 373 2.19 17.14 -3.50
N LEU A 374 2.38 15.87 -3.84
CA LEU A 374 2.91 15.48 -5.15
C LEU A 374 1.88 15.64 -6.28
N ALA A 375 0.57 15.56 -6.01
CA ALA A 375 -0.45 15.88 -6.99
C ALA A 375 -0.45 17.37 -7.36
N VAL A 376 -0.23 18.26 -6.38
CA VAL A 376 -0.05 19.71 -6.61
C VAL A 376 1.21 19.97 -7.45
N LYS A 377 2.35 19.35 -7.08
CA LYS A 377 3.60 19.43 -7.85
C LYS A 377 3.41 18.97 -9.28
N LEU A 378 2.72 17.83 -9.47
CA LEU A 378 2.41 17.29 -10.79
C LEU A 378 1.50 18.20 -11.60
N ALA A 379 0.48 18.82 -10.98
CA ALA A 379 -0.42 19.76 -11.66
C ALA A 379 0.34 21.03 -12.12
N ARG A 380 1.35 21.46 -11.36
CA ARG A 380 2.21 22.62 -11.68
C ARG A 380 3.34 22.29 -12.64
N LEU A 381 3.73 21.03 -12.78
CA LEU A 381 4.79 20.59 -13.69
C LEU A 381 4.39 20.88 -15.15
N ASP A 382 5.22 21.64 -15.86
CA ASP A 382 5.05 21.82 -17.31
C ASP A 382 5.58 20.59 -18.04
N HIS A 383 4.65 19.80 -18.56
CA HIS A 383 4.95 18.55 -19.24
C HIS A 383 3.89 18.19 -20.30
N ALA A 384 4.30 17.40 -21.24
CA ALA A 384 3.43 16.72 -22.19
C ALA A 384 3.52 15.20 -22.00
N LEU A 385 2.48 14.49 -22.41
CA LEU A 385 2.50 13.03 -22.51
C LEU A 385 2.68 12.65 -23.97
N PRO A 386 3.80 12.01 -24.35
CA PRO A 386 3.95 11.46 -25.69
C PRO A 386 2.97 10.29 -25.91
N ASP A 387 2.82 9.85 -27.16
CA ASP A 387 2.02 8.67 -27.49
C ASP A 387 2.57 7.43 -26.76
N GLN A 388 1.72 6.75 -26.00
CA GLN A 388 2.13 5.66 -25.11
C GLN A 388 0.97 4.78 -24.67
N ASP A 389 1.25 3.56 -24.19
CA ASP A 389 0.24 2.66 -23.64
C ASP A 389 -0.08 3.01 -22.16
N LEU A 390 -1.15 3.77 -21.96
CA LEU A 390 -1.68 4.14 -20.63
C LEU A 390 -2.64 3.09 -20.04
N THR A 391 -2.83 1.94 -20.69
CA THR A 391 -3.70 0.87 -20.18
C THR A 391 -3.26 0.42 -18.79
N ILE A 392 -4.22 0.30 -17.88
CA ILE A 392 -4.03 -0.25 -16.52
C ILE A 392 -4.56 -1.69 -16.50
N PRO A 393 -3.70 -2.71 -16.62
CA PRO A 393 -4.13 -4.10 -16.76
C PRO A 393 -4.61 -4.69 -15.43
N LEU A 394 -5.91 -4.94 -15.28
CA LEU A 394 -6.49 -5.49 -14.04
C LEU A 394 -6.01 -6.93 -13.71
N ARG A 395 -5.44 -7.65 -14.66
CA ARG A 395 -4.85 -8.98 -14.42
C ARG A 395 -3.53 -8.93 -13.64
N ARG A 396 -2.85 -7.79 -13.64
CA ARG A 396 -1.57 -7.61 -12.94
C ARG A 396 -1.79 -7.07 -11.54
N ILE A 397 -1.24 -7.71 -10.52
CA ILE A 397 -1.25 -7.26 -9.12
C ILE A 397 0.21 -7.07 -8.64
N PRO A 398 0.56 -5.89 -8.08
CA PRO A 398 -0.13 -4.62 -8.27
C PRO A 398 -0.04 -4.16 -9.73
N THR A 399 -0.98 -3.33 -10.13
CA THR A 399 -1.03 -2.78 -11.49
C THR A 399 -0.61 -1.31 -11.52
N ARG A 400 -0.27 -0.83 -12.71
CA ARG A 400 0.03 0.58 -13.03
C ARG A 400 -0.14 0.79 -14.54
N PRO A 401 -0.15 2.03 -15.06
CA PRO A 401 -0.07 2.26 -16.50
C PRO A 401 1.11 1.48 -17.11
N ARG A 402 0.89 0.83 -18.24
CA ARG A 402 1.90 -0.10 -18.82
C ARG A 402 3.20 0.59 -19.17
N SER A 403 3.13 1.81 -19.69
CA SER A 403 4.32 2.63 -19.99
C SER A 403 5.09 3.08 -18.73
N GLY A 404 4.50 2.97 -17.53
CA GLY A 404 4.99 3.62 -16.31
C GLY A 404 4.74 5.12 -16.30
N LEU A 405 4.04 5.61 -17.34
CA LEU A 405 3.69 7.01 -17.59
C LEU A 405 4.90 7.86 -18.01
N LEU A 406 5.21 7.82 -19.32
CA LEU A 406 6.22 8.68 -19.92
C LEU A 406 5.76 10.14 -19.90
N VAL A 407 6.66 11.03 -19.51
CA VAL A 407 6.42 12.48 -19.52
C VAL A 407 7.58 13.20 -20.21
N GLU A 408 7.24 14.15 -21.07
CA GLU A 408 8.17 15.11 -21.65
C GLU A 408 8.13 16.38 -20.80
N VAL A 409 9.12 16.56 -19.95
CA VAL A 409 9.22 17.71 -19.05
C VAL A 409 9.88 18.87 -19.79
N ARG A 410 9.29 20.07 -19.69
CA ARG A 410 9.87 21.29 -20.21
C ARG A 410 10.70 21.99 -19.16
N ARG A 411 11.79 22.65 -19.59
CA ARG A 411 12.59 23.46 -18.66
C ARG A 411 11.72 24.60 -18.13
N PRO A 412 11.76 24.87 -16.82
CA PRO A 412 11.16 26.09 -16.29
C PRO A 412 11.74 27.31 -17.02
N THR A 413 10.86 28.16 -17.55
CA THR A 413 11.23 29.43 -18.20
C THR A 413 11.62 30.48 -17.16
#